data_b4bb16d3de107edc3793c81a32777068
#
_entry.id   b4bb16d3de107edc3793c81a32777068
#
_cell.length_a   1.000
_cell.length_b   1.000
_cell.length_c   1.000
_cell.angle_alpha   90.00
_cell.angle_beta   90.00
_cell.angle_gamma   90.00
#
_symmetry.space_group_name_H-M   'P 1'
#
loop_
_entity.id
_entity.type
_entity.pdbx_description
1 polymer ?
#
loop_
_entity_poly.entity_id
_entity_poly.type
_entity_poly.pdbx_seq_one_letter_code
_entity_poly.pdbx_strand_id
1 'polypeptide(L)'
;RSGIKTILFIDEVHRYSKTQQDALLPHLENGTIFLIGSTTENPSFQVIPALLSRVQVIRLNPLNDESIGNIIEKGFNYLQENHQKINYDQEVIKFITNHSRGDARAALNLVENSYFASNLSENKRTLTVETLEQISQKRNTRYSQQEHYDCASAFQKSLRGSDADAAIY
;
A
#
# COMPACT_ATOMS: atom_id res chain seq x y z
N ARG A 1 9.13 38.05 10.42
CA ARG A 1 8.50 36.70 10.27
C ARG A 1 7.46 36.81 9.17
N SER A 2 7.58 36.07 8.08
CA SER A 2 6.78 36.20 6.85
C SER A 2 5.29 35.80 6.97
N GLY A 3 4.81 35.40 8.14
CA GLY A 3 3.41 34.93 8.35
C GLY A 3 3.02 33.67 7.60
N ILE A 4 3.94 33.06 6.85
CA ILE A 4 3.69 31.86 6.07
C ILE A 4 3.73 30.65 6.99
N LYS A 5 2.65 29.89 7.03
CA LYS A 5 2.56 28.62 7.75
C LYS A 5 3.13 27.50 6.87
N THR A 6 4.03 26.69 7.43
CA THR A 6 4.65 25.56 6.72
C THR A 6 4.03 24.25 7.19
N ILE A 7 3.54 23.44 6.27
CA ILE A 7 3.13 22.05 6.54
C ILE A 7 4.31 21.15 6.22
N LEU A 8 4.75 20.38 7.21
CA LEU A 8 5.76 19.34 7.05
C LEU A 8 5.07 17.99 6.98
N PHE A 9 5.15 17.31 5.84
CA PHE A 9 4.67 15.95 5.68
C PHE A 9 5.84 14.97 5.80
N ILE A 10 5.73 14.01 6.73
CA ILE A 10 6.72 12.95 6.94
C ILE A 10 6.04 11.61 6.73
N ASP A 11 6.41 10.94 5.63
CA ASP A 11 5.97 9.57 5.39
C ASP A 11 6.83 8.59 6.19
N GLU A 12 6.21 7.54 6.74
CA GLU A 12 6.86 6.51 7.53
C GLU A 12 7.66 7.08 8.72
N VAL A 13 7.02 7.94 9.51
CA VAL A 13 7.65 8.66 10.64
C VAL A 13 8.34 7.73 11.65
N HIS A 14 7.92 6.47 11.74
CA HIS A 14 8.54 5.46 12.59
C HIS A 14 9.99 5.10 12.20
N ARG A 15 10.41 5.42 10.97
CA ARG A 15 11.80 5.21 10.52
C ARG A 15 12.76 6.27 11.05
N TYR A 16 12.25 7.35 11.60
CA TYR A 16 13.06 8.40 12.20
C TYR A 16 13.46 8.00 13.62
N SER A 17 14.73 8.18 13.94
CA SER A 17 15.24 7.95 15.31
C SER A 17 14.55 8.87 16.31
N LYS A 18 14.55 8.50 17.58
CA LYS A 18 13.99 9.31 18.66
C LYS A 18 14.57 10.73 18.68
N THR A 19 15.89 10.85 18.47
CA THR A 19 16.57 12.15 18.39
C THR A 19 16.10 12.99 17.21
N GLN A 20 15.82 12.36 16.05
CA GLN A 20 15.27 13.10 14.90
C GLN A 20 13.84 13.54 15.13
N GLN A 21 13.04 12.72 15.80
CA GLN A 21 11.69 13.09 16.20
C GLN A 21 11.70 14.24 17.24
N ASP A 22 12.61 14.20 18.22
CA ASP A 22 12.79 15.28 19.20
C ASP A 22 13.13 16.62 18.55
N ALA A 23 13.92 16.62 17.48
CA ALA A 23 14.27 17.84 16.76
C ALA A 23 13.07 18.59 16.16
N LEU A 24 11.93 17.93 16.00
CA LEU A 24 10.69 18.57 15.51
C LEU A 24 9.96 19.35 16.59
N LEU A 25 10.15 19.02 17.87
CA LEU A 25 9.37 19.57 18.97
C LEU A 25 9.45 21.11 19.07
N PRO A 26 10.63 21.75 19.02
CA PRO A 26 10.71 23.22 19.12
C PRO A 26 9.95 23.93 18.00
N HIS A 27 9.93 23.34 16.81
CA HIS A 27 9.26 23.90 15.63
C HIS A 27 7.74 23.73 15.67
N LEU A 28 7.26 22.67 16.31
CA LEU A 28 5.84 22.47 16.58
C LEU A 28 5.36 23.40 17.69
N GLU A 29 6.11 23.52 18.78
CA GLU A 29 5.77 24.33 19.93
C GLU A 29 5.68 25.83 19.61
N ASN A 30 6.60 26.34 18.81
CA ASN A 30 6.60 27.74 18.39
C ASN A 30 5.69 27.99 17.15
N GLY A 31 4.99 27.00 16.65
CA GLY A 31 4.07 27.11 15.52
C GLY A 31 4.74 27.41 14.17
N THR A 32 6.04 27.16 14.05
CA THR A 32 6.76 27.33 12.77
C THR A 32 6.31 26.30 11.73
N ILE A 33 6.01 25.08 12.18
CA ILE A 33 5.53 24.00 11.32
C ILE A 33 4.23 23.38 11.84
N PHE A 34 3.42 22.87 10.93
CA PHE A 34 2.35 21.92 11.18
C PHE A 34 2.79 20.56 10.66
N LEU A 35 2.80 19.54 11.52
CA LEU A 35 3.26 18.21 11.17
C LEU A 35 2.09 17.32 10.73
N ILE A 36 2.26 16.66 9.60
CA ILE A 36 1.45 15.52 9.17
C ILE A 36 2.41 14.35 9.03
N GLY A 37 2.31 13.35 9.91
CA GLY A 37 3.11 12.13 9.86
C GLY A 37 2.25 10.93 9.48
N SER A 38 2.74 10.08 8.58
CA SER A 38 2.13 8.78 8.32
C SER A 38 2.97 7.64 8.90
N THR A 39 2.34 6.55 9.27
CA THR A 39 3.02 5.34 9.73
C THR A 39 2.12 4.11 9.55
N THR A 40 2.71 2.98 9.21
CA THR A 40 2.05 1.66 9.20
C THR A 40 2.12 0.97 10.56
N GLU A 41 3.00 1.46 11.45
CA GLU A 41 3.23 0.90 12.78
C GLU A 41 2.32 1.56 13.83
N ASN A 42 2.18 0.91 14.98
CA ASN A 42 1.43 1.51 16.10
C ASN A 42 2.17 2.74 16.64
N PRO A 43 1.58 3.95 16.53
CA PRO A 43 2.25 5.19 16.94
C PRO A 43 2.71 5.18 18.39
N SER A 44 1.97 4.51 19.27
CA SER A 44 2.29 4.46 20.71
C SER A 44 3.64 3.80 21.03
N PHE A 45 4.16 2.97 20.13
CA PHE A 45 5.45 2.31 20.30
C PHE A 45 6.58 2.98 19.52
N GLN A 46 6.25 3.60 18.40
CA GLN A 46 7.25 4.07 17.44
C GLN A 46 7.46 5.58 17.45
N VAL A 47 6.46 6.33 17.91
CA VAL A 47 6.54 7.79 18.02
C VAL A 47 6.78 8.17 19.48
N ILE A 48 7.68 9.13 19.70
CA ILE A 48 8.00 9.57 21.06
C ILE A 48 6.77 10.19 21.75
N PRO A 49 6.58 9.96 23.05
CA PRO A 49 5.43 10.49 23.78
C PRO A 49 5.28 12.01 23.69
N ALA A 50 6.42 12.74 23.69
CA ALA A 50 6.43 14.19 23.57
C ALA A 50 5.84 14.66 22.22
N LEU A 51 6.07 13.94 21.13
CA LEU A 51 5.48 14.24 19.83
C LEU A 51 4.01 13.86 19.79
N LEU A 52 3.66 12.66 20.32
CA LEU A 52 2.27 12.19 20.37
C LEU A 52 1.35 13.14 21.16
N SER A 53 1.84 13.77 22.23
CA SER A 53 1.06 14.73 23.01
C SER A 53 0.72 16.02 22.26
N ARG A 54 1.37 16.28 21.13
CA ARG A 54 1.23 17.51 20.32
C ARG A 54 0.55 17.28 18.97
N VAL A 55 0.19 16.04 18.65
CA VAL A 55 -0.47 15.67 17.40
C VAL A 55 -1.75 14.89 17.68
N GLN A 56 -2.67 14.93 16.75
CA GLN A 56 -3.86 14.08 16.77
C GLN A 56 -3.59 12.80 15.97
N VAL A 57 -3.81 11.63 16.58
CA VAL A 57 -3.71 10.36 15.88
C VAL A 57 -5.03 10.09 15.16
N ILE A 58 -4.94 9.89 13.85
CA ILE A 58 -6.07 9.52 12.98
C ILE A 58 -5.78 8.14 12.39
N ARG A 59 -6.68 7.20 12.61
CA ARG A 59 -6.58 5.85 12.03
C ARG A 59 -7.26 5.83 10.67
N LEU A 60 -6.54 5.40 9.64
CA LEU A 60 -7.09 5.12 8.32
C LEU A 60 -7.50 3.65 8.25
N ASN A 61 -8.70 3.39 7.73
CA ASN A 61 -9.17 2.04 7.46
C ASN A 61 -8.89 1.66 5.99
N PRO A 62 -8.81 0.36 5.67
CA PRO A 62 -8.81 -0.08 4.28
C PRO A 62 -10.01 0.50 3.52
N LEU A 63 -9.84 0.72 2.23
CA LEU A 63 -10.92 1.20 1.38
C LEU A 63 -11.99 0.10 1.22
N ASN A 64 -13.25 0.52 1.14
CA ASN A 64 -14.35 -0.40 0.83
C ASN A 64 -14.36 -0.74 -0.67
N ASP A 65 -15.12 -1.79 -1.03
CA ASP A 65 -15.18 -2.31 -2.41
C ASP A 65 -15.67 -1.27 -3.42
N GLU A 66 -16.62 -0.43 -3.05
CA GLU A 66 -17.14 0.65 -3.89
C GLU A 66 -16.04 1.68 -4.21
N SER A 67 -15.27 2.09 -3.20
CA SER A 67 -14.15 3.03 -3.37
C SER A 67 -13.05 2.43 -4.24
N ILE A 68 -12.73 1.15 -4.05
CA ILE A 68 -11.77 0.43 -4.90
C ILE A 68 -12.29 0.31 -6.33
N GLY A 69 -13.57 -0.03 -6.55
CA GLY A 69 -14.19 -0.08 -7.87
C GLY A 69 -14.05 1.26 -8.61
N ASN A 70 -14.35 2.35 -7.95
CA ASN A 70 -14.18 3.70 -8.51
C ASN A 70 -12.72 4.04 -8.88
N ILE A 71 -11.75 3.55 -8.08
CA ILE A 71 -10.32 3.72 -8.37
C ILE A 71 -9.90 2.90 -9.59
N ILE A 72 -10.40 1.66 -9.71
CA ILE A 72 -10.14 0.79 -10.86
C ILE A 72 -10.65 1.43 -12.15
N GLU A 73 -11.89 1.92 -12.16
CA GLU A 73 -12.48 2.58 -13.31
C GLU A 73 -11.69 3.84 -13.71
N LYS A 74 -11.30 4.68 -12.76
CA LYS A 74 -10.42 5.83 -13.01
C LYS A 74 -9.07 5.41 -13.59
N GLY A 75 -8.50 4.32 -13.09
CA GLY A 75 -7.24 3.76 -13.60
C GLY A 75 -7.36 3.32 -15.05
N PHE A 76 -8.40 2.57 -15.42
CA PHE A 76 -8.64 2.17 -16.80
C PHE A 76 -8.93 3.38 -17.70
N ASN A 77 -9.72 4.34 -17.24
CA ASN A 77 -10.00 5.57 -18.01
C ASN A 77 -8.71 6.34 -18.31
N TYR A 78 -7.86 6.53 -17.33
CA TYR A 78 -6.54 7.17 -17.49
C TYR A 78 -5.67 6.45 -18.54
N LEU A 79 -5.64 5.11 -18.49
CA LEU A 79 -4.89 4.32 -19.48
C LEU A 79 -5.48 4.42 -20.88
N GLN A 80 -6.81 4.47 -21.01
CA GLN A 80 -7.50 4.63 -22.31
C GLN A 80 -7.30 6.01 -22.94
N GLU A 81 -7.19 7.05 -22.13
CA GLU A 81 -6.91 8.42 -22.60
C GLU A 81 -5.48 8.54 -23.16
N ASN A 82 -4.53 7.80 -22.61
CA ASN A 82 -3.12 7.88 -22.99
C ASN A 82 -2.67 6.76 -23.94
N HIS A 83 -3.50 5.72 -24.14
CA HIS A 83 -3.18 4.54 -24.94
C HIS A 83 -4.40 4.04 -25.72
N GLN A 84 -4.47 2.73 -26.00
CA GLN A 84 -5.59 2.13 -26.72
C GLN A 84 -6.81 1.91 -25.82
N LYS A 85 -7.99 1.91 -26.41
CA LYS A 85 -9.22 1.54 -25.72
C LYS A 85 -9.16 0.08 -25.24
N ILE A 86 -9.75 -0.18 -24.08
CA ILE A 86 -9.86 -1.51 -23.51
C ILE A 86 -11.33 -1.84 -23.21
N ASN A 87 -11.74 -3.05 -23.59
CA ASN A 87 -13.03 -3.61 -23.22
C ASN A 87 -12.83 -4.57 -22.04
N TYR A 88 -13.61 -4.40 -21.00
CA TYR A 88 -13.66 -5.26 -19.81
C TYR A 88 -15.11 -5.26 -19.27
N ASP A 89 -15.45 -6.28 -18.51
CA ASP A 89 -16.75 -6.42 -17.87
C ASP A 89 -16.69 -6.17 -16.35
N GLN A 90 -17.84 -6.26 -15.71
CA GLN A 90 -17.97 -6.06 -14.27
C GLN A 90 -17.26 -7.17 -13.46
N GLU A 91 -17.05 -8.35 -14.03
CA GLU A 91 -16.35 -9.45 -13.37
C GLU A 91 -14.86 -9.14 -13.22
N VAL A 92 -14.26 -8.45 -14.20
CA VAL A 92 -12.89 -7.92 -14.12
C VAL A 92 -12.74 -6.95 -12.94
N ILE A 93 -13.69 -6.00 -12.78
CA ILE A 93 -13.67 -5.05 -11.67
C ILE A 93 -13.78 -5.79 -10.33
N LYS A 94 -14.70 -6.73 -10.21
CA LYS A 94 -14.89 -7.55 -9.00
C LYS A 94 -13.65 -8.36 -8.67
N PHE A 95 -13.01 -8.97 -9.68
CA PHE A 95 -11.79 -9.73 -9.50
C PHE A 95 -10.67 -8.87 -8.91
N ILE A 96 -10.42 -7.69 -9.51
CA ILE A 96 -9.37 -6.77 -9.04
C ILE A 96 -9.71 -6.26 -7.64
N THR A 97 -10.98 -5.91 -7.37
CA THR A 97 -11.43 -5.45 -6.04
C THR A 97 -11.13 -6.48 -4.97
N ASN A 98 -11.51 -7.74 -5.19
CA ASN A 98 -11.29 -8.84 -4.24
C ASN A 98 -9.80 -9.10 -3.99
N HIS A 99 -8.97 -9.01 -5.03
CA HIS A 99 -7.53 -9.26 -4.91
C HIS A 99 -6.75 -8.08 -4.30
N SER A 100 -7.28 -6.87 -4.36
CA SER A 100 -6.66 -5.69 -3.76
C SER A 100 -6.87 -5.57 -2.25
N ARG A 101 -7.88 -6.24 -1.69
CA ARG A 101 -8.20 -6.24 -0.24
C ARG A 101 -8.25 -4.84 0.38
N GLY A 102 -8.81 -3.87 -0.34
CA GLY A 102 -8.91 -2.47 0.12
C GLY A 102 -7.64 -1.63 -0.04
N ASP A 103 -6.62 -2.16 -0.73
CA ASP A 103 -5.38 -1.44 -1.07
C ASP A 103 -5.47 -0.86 -2.49
N ALA A 104 -5.55 0.48 -2.57
CA ALA A 104 -5.62 1.20 -3.85
C ALA A 104 -4.37 1.01 -4.72
N ARG A 105 -3.17 0.91 -4.12
CA ARG A 105 -1.93 0.69 -4.86
C ARG A 105 -1.90 -0.70 -5.48
N ALA A 106 -2.31 -1.72 -4.72
CA ALA A 106 -2.45 -3.07 -5.23
C ALA A 106 -3.47 -3.14 -6.38
N ALA A 107 -4.62 -2.46 -6.25
CA ALA A 107 -5.63 -2.37 -7.29
C ALA A 107 -5.07 -1.71 -8.57
N LEU A 108 -4.46 -0.53 -8.46
CA LEU A 108 -3.89 0.19 -9.62
C LEU A 108 -2.75 -0.57 -10.29
N ASN A 109 -1.89 -1.23 -9.53
CA ASN A 109 -0.85 -2.10 -10.08
C ASN A 109 -1.45 -3.28 -10.87
N LEU A 110 -2.58 -3.83 -10.40
CA LEU A 110 -3.25 -4.91 -11.11
C LEU A 110 -3.94 -4.40 -12.37
N VAL A 111 -4.56 -3.21 -12.32
CA VAL A 111 -5.12 -2.51 -13.50
C VAL A 111 -4.04 -2.30 -14.56
N GLU A 112 -2.91 -1.70 -14.20
CA GLU A 112 -1.82 -1.42 -15.14
C GLU A 112 -1.25 -2.71 -15.77
N ASN A 113 -0.91 -3.69 -14.93
CA ASN A 113 -0.37 -4.96 -15.42
C ASN A 113 -1.36 -5.70 -16.32
N SER A 114 -2.64 -5.70 -15.97
CA SER A 114 -3.68 -6.35 -16.77
C SER A 114 -3.94 -5.64 -18.08
N TYR A 115 -3.89 -4.32 -18.07
CA TYR A 115 -4.01 -3.51 -19.28
C TYR A 115 -2.93 -3.88 -20.30
N PHE A 116 -1.66 -3.87 -19.90
CA PHE A 116 -0.55 -4.18 -20.80
C PHE A 116 -0.46 -5.66 -21.19
N ALA A 117 -0.96 -6.57 -20.37
CA ALA A 117 -1.02 -8.00 -20.68
C ALA A 117 -2.26 -8.40 -21.50
N SER A 118 -3.26 -7.53 -21.62
CA SER A 118 -4.48 -7.81 -22.37
C SER A 118 -4.22 -7.97 -23.87
N ASN A 119 -5.03 -8.81 -24.51
CA ASN A 119 -4.92 -9.07 -25.94
C ASN A 119 -5.24 -7.82 -26.75
N LEU A 120 -4.35 -7.46 -27.67
CA LEU A 120 -4.54 -6.36 -28.62
C LEU A 120 -5.03 -6.93 -29.94
N SER A 121 -6.25 -6.57 -30.35
CA SER A 121 -6.82 -6.93 -31.65
C SER A 121 -7.46 -5.68 -32.26
N GLU A 122 -7.20 -5.39 -33.54
CA GLU A 122 -7.78 -4.27 -34.30
C GLU A 122 -7.74 -2.91 -33.53
N ASN A 123 -6.64 -2.62 -32.87
CA ASN A 123 -6.44 -1.39 -32.09
C ASN A 123 -7.32 -1.27 -30.82
N LYS A 124 -7.92 -2.38 -30.35
CA LYS A 124 -8.66 -2.48 -29.09
C LYS A 124 -8.07 -3.58 -28.23
N ARG A 125 -7.98 -3.31 -26.93
CA ARG A 125 -7.60 -4.31 -25.95
C ARG A 125 -8.83 -5.00 -25.39
N THR A 126 -8.73 -6.29 -25.12
CA THR A 126 -9.79 -7.04 -24.44
C THR A 126 -9.17 -7.70 -23.20
N LEU A 127 -9.76 -7.46 -22.05
CA LEU A 127 -9.36 -8.01 -20.78
C LEU A 127 -10.46 -8.91 -20.25
N THR A 128 -10.09 -10.14 -19.94
CA THR A 128 -10.98 -11.16 -19.35
C THR A 128 -10.45 -11.62 -17.99
N VAL A 129 -11.30 -12.27 -17.21
CA VAL A 129 -10.93 -12.81 -15.89
C VAL A 129 -9.82 -13.85 -16.03
N GLU A 130 -9.84 -14.68 -17.08
CA GLU A 130 -8.80 -15.69 -17.34
C GLU A 130 -7.41 -15.06 -17.51
N THR A 131 -7.36 -13.90 -18.18
CA THR A 131 -6.10 -13.12 -18.31
C THR A 131 -5.61 -12.63 -16.94
N LEU A 132 -6.53 -12.16 -16.09
CA LEU A 132 -6.22 -11.74 -14.72
C LEU A 132 -5.73 -12.89 -13.85
N GLU A 133 -6.35 -14.05 -13.95
CA GLU A 133 -5.93 -15.27 -13.23
C GLU A 133 -4.51 -15.67 -13.61
N GLN A 134 -4.18 -15.67 -14.90
CA GLN A 134 -2.83 -15.99 -15.38
C GLN A 134 -1.78 -15.01 -14.84
N ILE A 135 -2.12 -13.71 -14.76
CA ILE A 135 -1.23 -12.68 -14.20
C ILE A 135 -1.05 -12.88 -12.70
N SER A 136 -2.16 -13.15 -11.99
CA SER A 136 -2.16 -13.39 -10.54
C SER A 136 -1.40 -14.65 -10.16
N GLN A 137 -1.55 -15.74 -10.92
CA GLN A 137 -0.81 -16.98 -10.70
C GLN A 137 0.70 -16.80 -10.89
N LYS A 138 1.13 -16.08 -11.93
CA LYS A 138 2.55 -15.75 -12.13
C LYS A 138 3.13 -14.90 -10.99
N ARG A 139 2.31 -14.09 -10.37
CA ARG A 139 2.69 -13.27 -9.20
C ARG A 139 2.79 -14.13 -7.94
N ASN A 140 1.82 -15.00 -7.70
CA ASN A 140 1.80 -15.93 -6.57
C ASN A 140 2.97 -16.91 -6.60
N THR A 141 3.41 -17.36 -7.80
CA THR A 141 4.57 -18.24 -7.92
C THR A 141 5.88 -17.52 -7.52
N ARG A 142 5.99 -16.21 -7.76
CA ARG A 142 7.14 -15.43 -7.29
C ARG A 142 7.05 -15.10 -5.78
N TYR A 143 5.85 -14.82 -5.27
CA TYR A 143 5.60 -14.58 -3.85
C TYR A 143 5.73 -15.87 -3.04
N SER A 144 5.26 -17.01 -3.55
CA SER A 144 5.35 -18.29 -2.84
C SER A 144 6.79 -18.75 -2.64
N GLN A 145 7.73 -18.42 -3.53
CA GLN A 145 9.15 -18.68 -3.27
C GLN A 145 9.71 -17.78 -2.17
N GLN A 146 9.37 -16.48 -2.17
CA GLN A 146 9.81 -15.55 -1.13
C GLN A 146 9.19 -15.90 0.22
N GLU A 147 7.87 -16.15 0.26
CA GLU A 147 7.16 -16.60 1.46
C GLU A 147 7.70 -17.95 1.97
N HIS A 148 8.04 -18.87 1.08
CA HIS A 148 8.67 -20.13 1.46
C HIS A 148 10.04 -19.92 2.12
N TYR A 149 10.86 -19.02 1.57
CA TYR A 149 12.15 -18.66 2.19
C TYR A 149 11.96 -17.94 3.51
N ASP A 150 10.98 -17.06 3.66
CA ASP A 150 10.68 -16.34 4.88
C ASP A 150 10.14 -17.28 5.96
N CYS A 151 9.23 -18.19 5.63
CA CYS A 151 8.75 -19.25 6.52
C CYS A 151 9.87 -20.20 6.92
N ALA A 152 10.70 -20.64 5.99
CA ALA A 152 11.85 -21.51 6.30
C ALA A 152 12.87 -20.81 7.20
N SER A 153 13.11 -19.51 6.97
CA SER A 153 13.99 -18.69 7.81
C SER A 153 13.41 -18.47 9.20
N ALA A 154 12.11 -18.18 9.31
CA ALA A 154 11.41 -18.04 10.59
C ALA A 154 11.45 -19.35 11.38
N PHE A 155 11.15 -20.48 10.74
CA PHE A 155 11.24 -21.82 11.34
C PHE A 155 12.65 -22.13 11.86
N GLN A 156 13.68 -21.88 11.06
CA GLN A 156 15.07 -22.09 11.49
C GLN A 156 15.46 -21.21 12.69
N LYS A 157 14.98 -19.96 12.73
CA LYS A 157 15.23 -19.05 13.86
C LYS A 157 14.51 -19.52 15.12
N SER A 158 13.27 -19.99 15.00
CA SER A 158 12.49 -20.56 16.12
C SER A 158 13.16 -21.81 16.69
N LEU A 159 13.67 -22.71 15.84
CA LEU A 159 14.44 -23.87 16.27
C LEU A 159 15.71 -23.48 17.02
N ARG A 160 16.48 -22.49 16.52
CA ARG A 160 17.69 -22.01 17.20
C ARG A 160 17.38 -21.32 18.53
N GLY A 161 16.22 -20.64 18.61
CA GLY A 161 15.74 -20.00 19.84
C GLY A 161 15.10 -20.97 20.83
N SER A 162 14.97 -22.26 20.48
CA SER A 162 14.23 -23.27 21.26
C SER A 162 12.80 -22.84 21.58
N ASP A 163 12.18 -22.09 20.69
CA ASP A 163 10.79 -21.61 20.79
C ASP A 163 9.88 -22.55 19.99
N ALA A 164 9.31 -23.52 20.71
CA ALA A 164 8.44 -24.54 20.10
C ALA A 164 7.12 -23.95 19.57
N ASP A 165 6.57 -22.96 20.26
CA ASP A 165 5.29 -22.35 19.89
C ASP A 165 5.45 -21.54 18.60
N ALA A 166 6.52 -20.76 18.47
CA ALA A 166 6.84 -20.01 17.25
C ALA A 166 7.25 -20.92 16.07
N ALA A 167 7.70 -22.16 16.32
CA ALA A 167 8.04 -23.12 15.27
C ALA A 167 6.80 -23.82 14.69
N ILE A 168 5.70 -23.88 15.44
CA ILE A 168 4.45 -24.54 15.02
C ILE A 168 3.51 -23.55 14.32
N TYR A 169 3.62 -22.24 14.63
CA TYR A 169 2.84 -21.17 14.04
C TYR A 169 3.26 -20.91 12.60
#